data_95872ec310be17fafbb7f0c3d9c74bd1
#
_entry.id   95872ec310be17fafbb7f0c3d9c74bd1
#
_cell.length_a   1.000
_cell.length_b   1.000
_cell.length_c   1.000
_cell.angle_alpha   90.00
_cell.angle_beta   90.00
_cell.angle_gamma   90.00
#
_symmetry.space_group_name_H-M   'P 1'
#
loop_
_entity.id
_entity.type
_entity.pdbx_description
1 polymer ?
#
loop_
_entity_poly.entity_id
_entity_poly.type
_entity_poly.pdbx_seq_one_letter_code
_entity_poly.pdbx_strand_id
1 'polypeptide(L)'
;MDFQRISTRELQLQLHNPNTSIIDTRPVEAYNGWRLNNEARGGHIHGARCLPLKWTNYIDWIEIVRSKSILPEQSLVIYGYNTGEAEKVAHRFSRSGYDKIKVYTAFVDEWCADEDLPMEQLARYNMLVYPEWLKTLMDGGSPPEFKGGDYVLCHGHYRNRGAYDEGHIPGAL
;
A
#
# COMPACT_ATOMS: atom_id res chain seq x y z
N MET A 1 16.96 -1.25 18.01
CA MET A 1 17.79 -0.35 17.17
C MET A 1 16.83 0.68 16.63
N ASP A 2 17.05 1.95 16.92
CA ASP A 2 16.20 3.02 16.41
C ASP A 2 16.69 3.45 15.03
N PHE A 3 15.78 3.55 14.08
CA PHE A 3 16.07 4.01 12.73
C PHE A 3 16.12 5.55 12.69
N GLN A 4 17.01 6.08 11.86
CA GLN A 4 17.06 7.50 11.59
C GLN A 4 15.71 7.96 11.00
N ARG A 5 15.19 9.08 11.50
CA ARG A 5 14.02 9.75 10.92
C ARG A 5 14.44 10.66 9.78
N ILE A 6 13.55 10.84 8.82
CA ILE A 6 13.69 11.79 7.73
C ILE A 6 12.52 12.77 7.78
N SER A 7 12.78 14.05 7.62
CA SER A 7 11.75 15.10 7.53
C SER A 7 11.09 15.12 6.15
N THR A 8 9.93 15.72 6.05
CA THR A 8 9.18 15.93 4.79
C THR A 8 10.04 16.66 3.75
N ARG A 9 10.73 17.72 4.15
CA ARG A 9 11.63 18.48 3.27
C ARG A 9 12.80 17.63 2.76
N GLU A 10 13.44 16.87 3.63
CA GLU A 10 14.54 15.98 3.22
C GLU A 10 14.05 14.88 2.28
N LEU A 11 12.87 14.30 2.54
CA LEU A 11 12.29 13.29 1.67
C LEU A 11 11.94 13.87 0.30
N GLN A 12 11.37 15.06 0.24
CA GLN A 12 11.08 15.77 -1.02
C GLN A 12 12.34 15.92 -1.89
N LEU A 13 13.49 16.22 -1.29
CA LEU A 13 14.77 16.30 -2.01
C LEU A 13 15.28 14.94 -2.52
N GLN A 14 14.76 13.82 -2.00
CA GLN A 14 15.15 12.47 -2.42
C GLN A 14 14.26 11.87 -3.52
N LEU A 15 13.14 12.47 -3.88
CA LEU A 15 12.16 11.90 -4.82
C LEU A 15 12.76 11.49 -6.18
N HIS A 16 13.76 12.22 -6.66
CA HIS A 16 14.38 11.95 -7.96
C HIS A 16 15.80 11.35 -7.84
N ASN A 17 16.18 10.93 -6.64
CA ASN A 17 17.48 10.33 -6.42
C ASN A 17 17.45 8.85 -6.81
N PRO A 18 18.15 8.39 -7.88
CA PRO A 18 18.10 7.01 -8.34
C PRO A 18 18.69 6.03 -7.31
N ASN A 19 19.46 6.52 -6.35
CA ASN A 19 20.03 5.71 -5.27
C ASN A 19 19.13 5.65 -4.03
N THR A 20 17.90 6.17 -4.11
CA THR A 20 16.91 6.10 -3.03
C THR A 20 15.68 5.33 -3.48
N SER A 21 15.25 4.36 -2.70
CA SER A 21 13.97 3.67 -2.85
C SER A 21 13.02 4.09 -1.73
N ILE A 22 11.85 4.58 -2.09
CA ILE A 22 10.79 4.94 -1.15
C ILE A 22 9.81 3.77 -1.07
N ILE A 23 9.52 3.29 0.14
CA ILE A 23 8.73 2.08 0.38
C ILE A 23 7.45 2.44 1.14
N ASP A 24 6.31 2.14 0.53
CA ASP A 24 4.99 2.26 1.15
C ASP A 24 4.58 0.93 1.77
N THR A 25 4.41 0.91 3.09
CA THR A 25 4.06 -0.32 3.84
C THR A 25 2.57 -0.47 4.11
N ARG A 26 1.75 0.49 3.68
CA ARG A 26 0.29 0.48 3.82
C ARG A 26 -0.34 -0.62 2.96
N PRO A 27 -1.62 -0.95 3.19
CA PRO A 27 -2.37 -1.85 2.32
C PRO A 27 -2.33 -1.42 0.84
N VAL A 28 -2.42 -2.41 -0.07
CA VAL A 28 -2.40 -2.16 -1.53
C VAL A 28 -3.49 -1.18 -1.95
N GLU A 29 -4.64 -1.29 -1.31
CA GLU A 29 -5.80 -0.44 -1.55
C GLU A 29 -5.48 1.04 -1.27
N ALA A 30 -4.80 1.32 -0.15
CA ALA A 30 -4.34 2.66 0.20
C ALA A 30 -3.30 3.19 -0.78
N TYR A 31 -2.33 2.34 -1.15
CA TYR A 31 -1.33 2.66 -2.18
C TYR A 31 -2.00 3.02 -3.51
N ASN A 32 -3.02 2.26 -3.91
CA ASN A 32 -3.73 2.46 -5.17
C ASN A 32 -4.55 3.76 -5.22
N GLY A 33 -5.06 4.25 -4.08
CA GLY A 33 -5.85 5.49 -4.08
C GLY A 33 -6.94 5.59 -3.02
N TRP A 34 -7.29 4.47 -2.35
CA TRP A 34 -8.31 4.49 -1.30
C TRP A 34 -7.81 5.19 -0.03
N ARG A 35 -8.66 6.01 0.57
CA ARG A 35 -8.42 6.67 1.86
C ARG A 35 -8.96 5.78 2.98
N LEU A 36 -8.12 4.88 3.49
CA LEU A 36 -8.54 3.88 4.47
C LEU A 36 -8.49 4.41 5.92
N ASN A 37 -7.80 5.50 6.16
CA ASN A 37 -7.60 6.10 7.48
C ASN A 37 -7.91 7.60 7.51
N ASN A 38 -8.87 8.04 6.70
CA ASN A 38 -9.31 9.44 6.57
C ASN A 38 -8.20 10.45 6.22
N GLU A 39 -7.13 9.98 5.59
CA GLU A 39 -6.10 10.87 5.05
C GLU A 39 -6.70 11.86 4.02
N ALA A 40 -6.14 13.06 3.93
CA ALA A 40 -6.67 14.14 3.08
C ALA A 40 -6.67 13.75 1.59
N ARG A 41 -5.62 13.04 1.14
CA ARG A 41 -5.48 12.54 -0.25
C ARG A 41 -5.20 11.05 -0.26
N GLY A 42 -5.79 10.32 -1.21
CA GLY A 42 -5.50 8.91 -1.48
C GLY A 42 -4.28 8.74 -2.40
N GLY A 43 -3.73 7.54 -2.43
CA GLY A 43 -2.55 7.22 -3.22
C GLY A 43 -1.26 7.19 -2.40
N HIS A 44 -0.12 7.30 -3.07
CA HIS A 44 1.20 7.12 -2.48
C HIS A 44 2.16 8.25 -2.89
N ILE A 45 3.26 8.41 -2.17
CA ILE A 45 4.33 9.33 -2.52
C ILE A 45 4.85 9.00 -3.92
N HIS A 46 5.01 10.00 -4.77
CA HIS A 46 5.52 9.83 -6.14
C HIS A 46 6.76 8.94 -6.19
N GLY A 47 6.73 7.91 -7.04
CA GLY A 47 7.80 6.93 -7.19
C GLY A 47 7.95 5.90 -6.07
N ALA A 48 7.09 5.91 -5.05
CA ALA A 48 7.15 4.91 -3.99
C ALA A 48 6.81 3.49 -4.50
N ARG A 49 7.44 2.49 -3.90
CA ARG A 49 7.22 1.07 -4.16
C ARG A 49 6.24 0.49 -3.14
N CYS A 50 5.18 -0.14 -3.63
CA CYS A 50 4.22 -0.84 -2.77
C CYS A 50 4.84 -2.09 -2.15
N LEU A 51 4.96 -2.14 -0.83
CA LEU A 51 5.40 -3.32 -0.08
C LEU A 51 4.65 -3.40 1.26
N PRO A 52 3.37 -3.78 1.24
CA PRO A 52 2.57 -3.90 2.46
C PRO A 52 3.25 -4.73 3.54
N LEU A 53 3.14 -4.32 4.79
CA LEU A 53 3.71 -5.04 5.92
C LEU A 53 3.35 -6.54 5.89
N LYS A 54 2.12 -6.91 5.52
CA LYS A 54 1.68 -8.31 5.42
C LYS A 54 2.51 -9.15 4.44
N TRP A 55 3.01 -8.55 3.34
CA TRP A 55 3.81 -9.29 2.36
C TRP A 55 5.19 -9.67 2.90
N THR A 56 5.71 -8.91 3.85
CA THR A 56 6.99 -9.22 4.49
C THR A 56 6.91 -10.40 5.46
N ASN A 57 5.72 -11.00 5.68
CA ASN A 57 5.52 -12.24 6.44
C ASN A 57 5.71 -13.49 5.58
N TYR A 58 5.70 -13.39 4.26
CA TYR A 58 5.90 -14.53 3.37
C TYR A 58 7.37 -14.95 3.38
N ILE A 59 7.63 -16.26 3.22
CA ILE A 59 8.99 -16.81 3.26
C ILE A 59 9.87 -16.25 2.13
N ASP A 60 9.26 -15.94 1.01
CA ASP A 60 9.88 -15.45 -0.22
C ASP A 60 9.76 -13.91 -0.39
N TRP A 61 9.42 -13.18 0.68
CA TRP A 61 9.21 -11.73 0.60
C TRP A 61 10.38 -10.97 -0.03
N ILE A 62 11.60 -11.47 0.13
CA ILE A 62 12.79 -10.85 -0.45
C ILE A 62 12.81 -10.94 -2.00
N GLU A 63 12.15 -11.95 -2.58
CA GLU A 63 11.98 -12.06 -4.03
C GLU A 63 11.02 -10.97 -4.54
N ILE A 64 9.99 -10.64 -3.76
CA ILE A 64 9.10 -9.50 -4.04
C ILE A 64 9.90 -8.19 -4.04
N VAL A 65 10.79 -8.01 -3.07
CA VAL A 65 11.69 -6.84 -2.98
C VAL A 65 12.57 -6.74 -4.24
N ARG A 66 13.22 -7.84 -4.62
CA ARG A 66 14.07 -7.92 -5.81
C ARG A 66 13.30 -7.64 -7.10
N SER A 67 12.09 -8.19 -7.24
CA SER A 67 11.23 -7.95 -8.41
C SER A 67 10.83 -6.48 -8.59
N LYS A 68 10.89 -5.71 -7.51
CA LYS A 68 10.64 -4.26 -7.50
C LYS A 68 11.92 -3.42 -7.67
N SER A 69 13.05 -4.05 -7.97
CA SER A 69 14.36 -3.38 -8.14
C SER A 69 14.77 -2.55 -6.91
N ILE A 70 14.47 -3.07 -5.72
CA ILE A 70 14.91 -2.48 -4.45
C ILE A 70 16.22 -3.19 -4.08
N LEU A 71 17.34 -2.47 -4.19
CA LEU A 71 18.68 -3.04 -4.07
C LEU A 71 19.34 -2.70 -2.73
N PRO A 72 20.16 -3.59 -2.14
CA PRO A 72 20.77 -3.39 -0.83
C PRO A 72 21.66 -2.15 -0.73
N GLU A 73 22.31 -1.73 -1.80
CA GLU A 73 23.17 -0.56 -1.85
C GLU A 73 22.41 0.78 -1.84
N GLN A 74 21.12 0.78 -2.14
CA GLN A 74 20.28 1.97 -2.13
C GLN A 74 19.98 2.43 -0.70
N SER A 75 19.70 3.73 -0.56
CA SER A 75 19.07 4.26 0.63
C SER A 75 17.58 3.96 0.61
N LEU A 76 17.06 3.41 1.70
CA LEU A 76 15.63 3.16 1.84
C LEU A 76 14.97 4.24 2.70
N VAL A 77 13.83 4.75 2.24
CA VAL A 77 12.91 5.54 3.06
C VAL A 77 11.61 4.77 3.17
N ILE A 78 11.26 4.38 4.38
CA ILE A 78 10.10 3.51 4.65
C ILE A 78 9.04 4.34 5.39
N TYR A 79 7.80 4.30 4.90
CA TYR A 79 6.67 4.96 5.53
C TYR A 79 5.42 4.08 5.56
N GLY A 80 4.46 4.46 6.39
CA GLY A 80 3.18 3.78 6.55
C GLY A 80 2.16 4.68 7.25
N TYR A 81 1.06 4.10 7.71
CA TYR A 81 0.08 4.83 8.52
C TYR A 81 0.59 5.14 9.93
N ASN A 82 1.43 4.28 10.47
CA ASN A 82 2.03 4.48 11.78
C ASN A 82 3.50 4.06 11.80
N THR A 83 4.22 4.64 12.72
CA THR A 83 5.65 4.41 12.92
C THR A 83 5.99 2.94 13.16
N GLY A 84 5.20 2.25 13.99
CA GLY A 84 5.50 0.87 14.39
C GLY A 84 5.43 -0.12 13.23
N GLU A 85 4.55 0.08 12.25
CA GLU A 85 4.48 -0.76 11.04
C GLU A 85 5.67 -0.50 10.11
N ALA A 86 6.01 0.76 9.89
CA ALA A 86 7.17 1.14 9.10
C ALA A 86 8.47 0.59 9.70
N GLU A 87 8.63 0.68 11.03
CA GLU A 87 9.80 0.13 11.74
C GLU A 87 9.87 -1.40 11.67
N LYS A 88 8.75 -2.13 11.74
CA LYS A 88 8.77 -3.59 11.55
C LYS A 88 9.33 -3.96 10.19
N VAL A 89 8.92 -3.26 9.13
CA VAL A 89 9.46 -3.48 7.79
C VAL A 89 10.95 -3.09 7.74
N ALA A 90 11.33 -1.95 8.32
CA ALA A 90 12.71 -1.50 8.40
C ALA A 90 13.63 -2.53 9.09
N HIS A 91 13.18 -3.14 10.20
CA HIS A 91 13.91 -4.22 10.87
C HIS A 91 14.12 -5.45 9.98
N ARG A 92 13.14 -5.82 9.15
CA ARG A 92 13.27 -6.94 8.22
C ARG A 92 14.29 -6.65 7.14
N PHE A 93 14.26 -5.45 6.56
CA PHE A 93 15.27 -5.00 5.61
C PHE A 93 16.67 -5.02 6.22
N SER A 94 16.83 -4.48 7.43
CA SER A 94 18.13 -4.46 8.12
C SER A 94 18.69 -5.88 8.33
N ARG A 95 17.84 -6.85 8.73
CA ARG A 95 18.25 -8.26 8.86
C ARG A 95 18.57 -8.93 7.53
N SER A 96 18.15 -8.34 6.42
CA SER A 96 18.38 -8.85 5.06
C SER A 96 19.53 -8.13 4.33
N GLY A 97 20.36 -7.37 5.07
CA GLY A 97 21.58 -6.74 4.55
C GLY A 97 21.37 -5.33 3.97
N TYR A 98 20.29 -4.65 4.32
CA TYR A 98 20.08 -3.24 3.95
C TYR A 98 20.51 -2.34 5.12
N ASP A 99 21.52 -1.51 4.92
CA ASP A 99 22.15 -0.73 6.00
C ASP A 99 21.70 0.73 6.03
N LYS A 100 21.26 1.29 4.90
CA LYS A 100 20.92 2.70 4.75
C LYS A 100 19.41 2.92 4.83
N ILE A 101 18.83 2.75 6.02
CA ILE A 101 17.38 2.79 6.23
C ILE A 101 17.01 4.02 7.05
N LYS A 102 16.02 4.77 6.56
CA LYS A 102 15.35 5.86 7.26
C LYS A 102 13.85 5.60 7.33
N VAL A 103 13.19 6.13 8.36
CA VAL A 103 11.73 6.01 8.52
C VAL A 103 11.11 7.40 8.44
N TYR A 104 10.10 7.54 7.57
CA TYR A 104 9.30 8.74 7.46
C TYR A 104 7.98 8.55 8.21
N THR A 105 7.66 9.47 9.12
CA THR A 105 6.54 9.31 10.08
C THR A 105 5.41 10.30 9.89
N ALA A 106 5.60 11.34 9.07
CA ALA A 106 4.64 12.42 8.90
C ALA A 106 3.81 12.30 7.58
N PHE A 107 3.63 11.06 7.08
CA PHE A 107 2.93 10.84 5.82
C PHE A 107 1.49 11.37 5.85
N VAL A 108 0.72 11.02 6.88
CA VAL A 108 -0.69 11.42 6.99
C VAL A 108 -0.83 12.90 7.31
N ASP A 109 -0.03 13.38 8.27
CA ASP A 109 -0.20 14.71 8.84
C ASP A 109 0.44 15.83 8.00
N GLU A 110 1.49 15.51 7.25
CA GLU A 110 2.20 16.49 6.42
C GLU A 110 2.06 16.18 4.93
N TRP A 111 2.51 15.00 4.46
CA TRP A 111 2.56 14.71 3.04
C TRP A 111 1.18 14.68 2.37
N CYS A 112 0.23 13.98 2.99
CA CYS A 112 -1.14 13.93 2.47
C CYS A 112 -1.90 15.25 2.61
N ALA A 113 -1.55 16.07 3.58
CA ALA A 113 -2.22 17.35 3.85
C ALA A 113 -1.78 18.48 2.92
N ASP A 114 -0.56 18.42 2.39
CA ASP A 114 0.03 19.43 1.52
C ASP A 114 -0.19 19.07 0.05
N GLU A 115 -1.03 19.85 -0.65
CA GLU A 115 -1.36 19.62 -2.06
C GLU A 115 -0.18 19.84 -3.02
N ASP A 116 0.85 20.59 -2.62
CA ASP A 116 2.04 20.82 -3.41
C ASP A 116 3.02 19.63 -3.38
N LEU A 117 2.88 18.70 -2.43
CA LEU A 117 3.70 17.51 -2.37
C LEU A 117 3.21 16.43 -3.34
N PRO A 118 4.10 15.88 -4.19
CA PRO A 118 3.68 15.01 -5.28
C PRO A 118 3.21 13.64 -4.78
N MET A 119 2.02 13.25 -5.20
CA MET A 119 1.43 11.94 -4.98
C MET A 119 0.99 11.30 -6.30
N GLU A 120 0.94 9.99 -6.31
CA GLU A 120 0.42 9.17 -7.40
C GLU A 120 -0.69 8.25 -6.90
N GLN A 121 -1.59 7.89 -7.81
CA GLN A 121 -2.62 6.89 -7.57
C GLN A 121 -2.92 6.11 -8.84
N LEU A 122 -3.47 4.94 -8.72
CA LEU A 122 -3.98 4.18 -9.85
C LEU A 122 -5.18 4.92 -10.47
N ALA A 123 -5.16 5.17 -11.76
CA ALA A 123 -6.17 5.99 -12.46
C ALA A 123 -7.62 5.50 -12.26
N ARG A 124 -7.81 4.20 -12.02
CA ARG A 124 -9.13 3.57 -11.83
C ARG A 124 -9.16 2.75 -10.53
N TYR A 125 -8.51 3.25 -9.45
CA TYR A 125 -8.43 2.55 -8.17
C TYR A 125 -9.81 2.16 -7.63
N ASN A 126 -10.82 2.99 -7.84
CA ASN A 126 -12.18 2.78 -7.39
C ASN A 126 -12.93 1.65 -8.10
N MET A 127 -12.37 1.10 -9.19
CA MET A 127 -12.84 -0.15 -9.81
C MET A 127 -12.24 -1.40 -9.17
N LEU A 128 -11.31 -1.26 -8.23
CA LEU A 128 -10.68 -2.33 -7.47
C LEU A 128 -11.08 -2.19 -6.00
N VAL A 129 -12.23 -2.74 -5.66
CA VAL A 129 -12.75 -2.67 -4.29
C VAL A 129 -12.01 -3.66 -3.36
N TYR A 130 -11.96 -3.34 -2.08
CA TYR A 130 -11.35 -4.18 -1.06
C TYR A 130 -12.41 -4.94 -0.25
N PRO A 131 -12.05 -6.02 0.48
CA PRO A 131 -13.01 -6.90 1.12
C PRO A 131 -14.02 -6.20 2.04
N GLU A 132 -13.57 -5.25 2.85
CA GLU A 132 -14.43 -4.50 3.79
C GLU A 132 -15.42 -3.59 3.04
N TRP A 133 -15.01 -3.03 1.89
CA TRP A 133 -15.88 -2.26 1.00
C TRP A 133 -17.01 -3.13 0.48
N LEU A 134 -16.66 -4.30 -0.07
CA LEU A 134 -17.64 -5.25 -0.60
C LEU A 134 -18.57 -5.77 0.51
N LYS A 135 -18.02 -6.10 1.67
CA LYS A 135 -18.81 -6.53 2.83
C LYS A 135 -19.82 -5.46 3.24
N THR A 136 -19.41 -4.21 3.33
CA THR A 136 -20.32 -3.08 3.65
C THR A 136 -21.47 -3.00 2.66
N LEU A 137 -21.19 -3.16 1.36
CA LEU A 137 -22.22 -3.17 0.32
C LEU A 137 -23.19 -4.35 0.47
N MET A 138 -22.65 -5.56 0.69
CA MET A 138 -23.46 -6.77 0.86
C MET A 138 -24.33 -6.74 2.13
N ASP A 139 -23.89 -6.05 3.17
CA ASP A 139 -24.66 -5.82 4.41
C ASP A 139 -25.71 -4.70 4.26
N GLY A 140 -25.88 -4.16 3.04
CA GLY A 140 -26.86 -3.10 2.75
C GLY A 140 -26.41 -1.68 3.11
N GLY A 141 -25.11 -1.49 3.41
CA GLY A 141 -24.51 -0.19 3.64
C GLY A 141 -24.11 0.53 2.34
N SER A 142 -23.63 1.77 2.48
CA SER A 142 -23.12 2.57 1.37
C SER A 142 -21.61 2.81 1.54
N PRO A 143 -20.75 1.96 0.97
CA PRO A 143 -19.32 2.14 1.07
C PRO A 143 -18.84 3.37 0.27
N PRO A 144 -17.61 3.88 0.53
CA PRO A 144 -17.07 5.05 -0.14
C PRO A 144 -17.14 4.93 -1.67
N GLU A 145 -17.49 6.02 -2.35
CA GLU A 145 -17.62 6.14 -3.81
C GLU A 145 -18.69 5.27 -4.48
N PHE A 146 -19.46 4.48 -3.73
CA PHE A 146 -20.63 3.80 -4.28
C PHE A 146 -21.73 4.82 -4.59
N LYS A 147 -22.15 4.86 -5.84
CA LYS A 147 -23.13 5.83 -6.33
C LYS A 147 -24.59 5.37 -6.18
N GLY A 148 -24.81 4.23 -5.51
CA GLY A 148 -26.11 3.61 -5.38
C GLY A 148 -26.52 2.80 -6.62
N GLY A 149 -27.66 2.14 -6.52
CA GLY A 149 -28.23 1.28 -7.57
C GLY A 149 -28.07 -0.22 -7.28
N ASP A 150 -28.67 -1.02 -8.17
CA ASP A 150 -28.56 -2.48 -8.10
C ASP A 150 -27.19 -2.96 -8.55
N TYR A 151 -26.74 -4.07 -8.00
CA TYR A 151 -25.48 -4.71 -8.39
C TYR A 151 -25.67 -6.22 -8.54
N VAL A 152 -24.80 -6.83 -9.33
CA VAL A 152 -24.67 -8.28 -9.46
C VAL A 152 -23.26 -8.68 -9.06
N LEU A 153 -23.14 -9.60 -8.13
CA LEU A 153 -21.87 -10.19 -7.75
C LEU A 153 -21.58 -11.41 -8.61
N CYS A 154 -20.46 -11.43 -9.30
CA CYS A 154 -20.06 -12.52 -10.17
C CYS A 154 -18.77 -13.16 -9.67
N HIS A 155 -18.72 -14.50 -9.66
CA HIS A 155 -17.50 -15.25 -9.41
C HIS A 155 -16.78 -15.53 -10.74
N GLY A 156 -15.59 -14.93 -10.92
CA GLY A 156 -14.73 -15.26 -12.04
C GLY A 156 -13.85 -16.46 -11.73
N HIS A 157 -13.95 -17.55 -12.51
CA HIS A 157 -13.06 -18.71 -12.38
C HIS A 157 -12.43 -19.10 -13.72
N TYR A 158 -11.29 -19.81 -13.66
CA TYR A 158 -10.59 -20.26 -14.84
C TYR A 158 -10.88 -21.75 -15.08
N ARG A 159 -11.25 -22.12 -16.32
CA ARG A 159 -11.53 -23.45 -16.86
C ARG A 159 -12.86 -24.07 -16.43
N ASN A 160 -13.02 -24.54 -15.20
CA ASN A 160 -14.20 -25.28 -14.76
C ASN A 160 -14.86 -24.63 -13.52
N ARG A 161 -16.05 -25.06 -13.23
CA ARG A 161 -16.85 -24.54 -12.11
C ARG A 161 -16.37 -25.03 -10.74
N GLY A 162 -15.42 -25.97 -10.67
CA GLY A 162 -15.01 -26.59 -9.40
C GLY A 162 -14.61 -25.59 -8.32
N ALA A 163 -13.86 -24.53 -8.66
CA ALA A 163 -13.47 -23.51 -7.71
C ALA A 163 -14.67 -22.74 -7.10
N TYR A 164 -15.73 -22.54 -7.87
CA TYR A 164 -16.98 -21.97 -7.38
C TYR A 164 -17.70 -22.91 -6.40
N ASP A 165 -17.75 -24.20 -6.74
CA ASP A 165 -18.43 -25.22 -5.92
C ASP A 165 -17.67 -25.50 -4.61
N GLU A 166 -16.33 -25.37 -4.59
CA GLU A 166 -15.49 -25.45 -3.40
C GLU A 166 -15.69 -24.27 -2.44
N GLY A 167 -15.96 -23.07 -2.96
CA GLY A 167 -16.27 -21.90 -2.16
C GLY A 167 -16.35 -20.61 -2.98
N HIS A 168 -17.36 -19.82 -2.70
CA HIS A 168 -17.60 -18.53 -3.33
C HIS A 168 -18.18 -17.54 -2.32
N ILE A 169 -18.13 -16.25 -2.66
CA ILE A 169 -18.76 -15.21 -1.84
C ILE A 169 -20.28 -15.42 -1.89
N PRO A 170 -20.97 -15.43 -0.74
CA PRO A 170 -22.43 -15.65 -0.71
C PRO A 170 -23.16 -14.69 -1.65
N GLY A 171 -24.06 -15.23 -2.47
CA GLY A 171 -24.82 -14.48 -3.46
C GLY A 171 -24.12 -14.20 -4.79
N ALA A 172 -22.87 -14.64 -4.95
CA ALA A 172 -22.20 -14.60 -6.26
C ALA A 172 -22.79 -15.62 -7.24
N LEU A 173 -22.90 -15.23 -8.51
CA LEU A 173 -23.36 -16.05 -9.63
C LEU A 173 -22.18 -16.70 -10.34
#